data_1d3bb469240c7d07ee6f0340116c8b06
#
_entry.id   1d3bb469240c7d07ee6f0340116c8b06
#
_cell.length_a   1.000
_cell.length_b   1.000
_cell.length_c   1.000
_cell.angle_alpha   90.00
_cell.angle_beta   90.00
_cell.angle_gamma   90.00
#
_symmetry.space_group_name_H-M   'P 1'
#
loop_
_entity.id
_entity.type
_entity.pdbx_description
1 polymer ?
#
loop_
_entity_poly.entity_id
_entity_poly.type
_entity_poly.pdbx_seq_one_letter_code
_entity_poly.pdbx_strand_id
1 'polypeptide(L)'
;MRQFSYVLLLGFVLAFIAFQARTGIFRRKNPGEPANKYMRQMMESPQLSEDDAAILMQKYPTAHSNPSGLRYVVRAPGEGAPVPAGAELTVHYTGAFLSTGAKFDSSYDRGQPYTFRVGAGTVIKGWDEAFATMRRGEKRTLIIPYWLAYGETGRGTIPPRASLVFEVELVDYH
;
A
#
# COMPACT_ATOMS: atom_id res chain seq x y z
N MET A 1 0.17 61.33 -6.81
CA MET A 1 1.40 60.73 -6.22
C MET A 1 1.32 59.25 -5.88
N ARG A 2 0.16 58.67 -5.57
CA ARG A 2 0.04 57.23 -5.22
C ARG A 2 0.25 56.26 -6.39
N GLN A 3 -0.09 56.61 -7.63
CA GLN A 3 0.04 55.70 -8.79
C GLN A 3 1.51 55.51 -9.24
N PHE A 4 2.38 56.50 -9.07
CA PHE A 4 3.79 56.35 -9.41
C PHE A 4 4.57 55.37 -8.50
N SER A 5 4.10 55.21 -7.26
CA SER A 5 4.72 54.29 -6.29
C SER A 5 4.48 52.82 -6.66
N TYR A 6 3.32 52.49 -7.24
CA TYR A 6 3.00 51.11 -7.64
C TYR A 6 3.75 50.67 -8.92
N VAL A 7 3.95 51.60 -9.85
CA VAL A 7 4.71 51.31 -11.09
C VAL A 7 6.19 51.04 -10.77
N LEU A 8 6.79 51.81 -9.85
CA LEU A 8 8.15 51.58 -9.38
C LEU A 8 8.28 50.25 -8.63
N LEU A 9 7.30 49.91 -7.75
CA LEU A 9 7.28 48.66 -7.01
C LEU A 9 7.18 47.46 -7.95
N LEU A 10 6.28 47.54 -8.96
CA LEU A 10 6.12 46.50 -9.96
C LEU A 10 7.39 46.28 -10.78
N GLY A 11 8.08 47.39 -11.17
CA GLY A 11 9.36 47.34 -11.85
C GLY A 11 10.47 46.65 -11.04
N PHE A 12 10.53 46.91 -9.74
CA PHE A 12 11.47 46.25 -8.83
C PHE A 12 11.18 44.75 -8.67
N VAL A 13 9.89 44.37 -8.54
CA VAL A 13 9.51 42.98 -8.45
C VAL A 13 9.82 42.20 -9.73
N LEU A 14 9.54 42.80 -10.90
CA LEU A 14 9.85 42.17 -12.20
C LEU A 14 11.38 42.08 -12.43
N ALA A 15 12.14 43.11 -12.06
CA ALA A 15 13.59 43.07 -12.13
C ALA A 15 14.20 42.03 -11.19
N PHE A 16 13.66 41.89 -9.98
CA PHE A 16 14.06 40.85 -9.02
C PHE A 16 13.76 39.44 -9.53
N ILE A 17 12.58 39.22 -10.11
CA ILE A 17 12.22 37.93 -10.73
C ILE A 17 13.14 37.63 -11.93
N ALA A 18 13.40 38.62 -12.79
CA ALA A 18 14.30 38.48 -13.92
C ALA A 18 15.77 38.23 -13.48
N PHE A 19 16.22 38.88 -12.40
CA PHE A 19 17.53 38.63 -11.80
C PHE A 19 17.62 37.20 -11.22
N GLN A 20 16.63 36.74 -10.49
CA GLN A 20 16.54 35.39 -9.96
C GLN A 20 16.55 34.34 -11.09
N ALA A 21 15.79 34.57 -12.18
CA ALA A 21 15.78 33.71 -13.34
C ALA A 21 17.16 33.66 -14.04
N ARG A 22 17.87 34.78 -14.07
CA ARG A 22 19.21 34.91 -14.72
C ARG A 22 20.33 34.32 -13.88
N THR A 23 20.23 34.40 -12.55
CA THR A 23 21.22 33.82 -11.61
C THR A 23 21.05 32.30 -11.43
N GLY A 24 20.02 31.70 -12.01
CA GLY A 24 19.83 30.27 -11.98
C GLY A 24 19.42 29.70 -10.61
N ILE A 25 19.07 30.58 -9.64
CA ILE A 25 18.66 30.15 -8.29
C ILE A 25 17.45 29.22 -8.35
N PHE A 26 16.55 29.37 -9.37
CA PHE A 26 15.44 28.49 -9.63
C PHE A 26 15.70 27.46 -10.74
N ARG A 27 16.92 27.43 -11.31
CA ARG A 27 17.22 26.44 -12.32
C ARG A 27 17.44 25.10 -11.63
N ARG A 28 16.48 24.17 -11.75
CA ARG A 28 16.69 22.78 -11.32
C ARG A 28 17.95 22.26 -11.97
N LYS A 29 18.87 21.78 -11.17
CA LYS A 29 20.17 21.26 -11.61
C LYS A 29 19.99 20.10 -12.60
N ASN A 30 18.86 19.35 -12.44
CA ASN A 30 18.38 18.32 -13.36
C ASN A 30 16.84 18.38 -13.43
N PRO A 31 16.22 18.53 -14.62
CA PRO A 31 14.76 18.61 -14.77
C PRO A 31 13.99 17.41 -14.23
N GLY A 32 14.63 16.24 -14.09
CA GLY A 32 14.06 15.02 -13.54
C GLY A 32 14.35 14.78 -12.05
N GLU A 33 15.14 15.65 -11.39
CA GLU A 33 15.50 15.45 -9.99
C GLU A 33 14.38 15.96 -9.07
N PRO A 34 13.95 15.17 -8.06
CA PRO A 34 12.91 15.59 -7.14
C PRO A 34 13.31 16.87 -6.40
N ALA A 35 12.37 17.80 -6.24
CA ALA A 35 12.59 19.15 -5.73
C ALA A 35 13.05 19.19 -4.27
N ASN A 36 12.80 18.12 -3.51
CA ASN A 36 13.20 17.99 -2.11
C ASN A 36 13.35 16.54 -1.67
N LYS A 37 13.91 16.32 -0.47
CA LYS A 37 14.09 15.00 0.15
C LYS A 37 12.77 14.19 0.22
N TYR A 38 11.66 14.85 0.44
CA TYR A 38 10.34 14.24 0.54
C TYR A 38 9.89 13.61 -0.79
N MET A 39 10.03 14.35 -1.90
CA MET A 39 9.70 13.85 -3.24
C MET A 39 10.63 12.72 -3.66
N ARG A 40 11.92 12.80 -3.29
CA ARG A 40 12.88 11.72 -3.55
C ARG A 40 12.45 10.44 -2.83
N GLN A 41 12.10 10.53 -1.56
CA GLN A 41 11.65 9.41 -0.75
C GLN A 41 10.34 8.80 -1.28
N MET A 42 9.41 9.63 -1.77
CA MET A 42 8.19 9.14 -2.41
C MET A 42 8.48 8.41 -3.73
N MET A 43 9.44 8.86 -4.53
CA MET A 43 9.82 8.21 -5.79
C MET A 43 10.61 6.91 -5.57
N GLU A 44 11.36 6.81 -4.47
CA GLU A 44 12.12 5.63 -4.08
C GLU A 44 11.27 4.59 -3.34
N SER A 45 10.09 4.98 -2.81
CA SER A 45 9.17 4.05 -2.14
C SER A 45 8.53 3.10 -3.15
N PRO A 46 8.29 1.83 -2.78
CA PRO A 46 7.54 0.91 -3.63
C PRO A 46 6.17 1.50 -3.97
N GLN A 47 5.83 1.52 -5.24
CA GLN A 47 4.55 2.04 -5.74
C GLN A 47 3.74 0.92 -6.40
N LEU A 48 2.43 1.01 -6.27
CA LEU A 48 1.52 0.17 -7.07
C LEU A 48 1.64 0.56 -8.54
N SER A 49 1.36 -0.40 -9.42
CA SER A 49 1.15 -0.10 -10.84
C SER A 49 -0.08 0.82 -11.00
N GLU A 50 -0.14 1.57 -12.10
CA GLU A 50 -1.30 2.41 -12.39
C GLU A 50 -2.59 1.57 -12.49
N ASP A 51 -2.50 0.38 -13.08
CA ASP A 51 -3.61 -0.56 -13.20
C ASP A 51 -4.10 -1.04 -11.83
N ASP A 52 -3.17 -1.45 -10.94
CA ASP A 52 -3.52 -1.88 -9.58
C ASP A 52 -4.17 -0.74 -8.79
N ALA A 53 -3.65 0.49 -8.93
CA ALA A 53 -4.21 1.66 -8.29
C ALA A 53 -5.64 1.96 -8.79
N ALA A 54 -5.87 1.87 -10.10
CA ALA A 54 -7.20 2.06 -10.69
C ALA A 54 -8.20 1.00 -10.20
N ILE A 55 -7.78 -0.28 -10.16
CA ILE A 55 -8.61 -1.38 -9.65
C ILE A 55 -8.97 -1.16 -8.17
N LEU A 56 -8.00 -0.71 -7.36
CA LEU A 56 -8.24 -0.39 -5.95
C LEU A 56 -9.30 0.69 -5.78
N MET A 57 -9.18 1.79 -6.52
CA MET A 57 -10.14 2.88 -6.45
C MET A 57 -11.54 2.45 -6.90
N GLN A 58 -11.63 1.58 -7.90
CA GLN A 58 -12.90 1.11 -8.43
C GLN A 58 -13.56 0.03 -7.56
N LYS A 59 -12.80 -1.00 -7.14
CA LYS A 59 -13.36 -2.17 -6.46
C LYS A 59 -13.37 -2.07 -4.94
N TYR A 60 -12.45 -1.29 -4.37
CA TYR A 60 -12.23 -1.21 -2.92
C TYR A 60 -12.12 0.22 -2.40
N PRO A 61 -13.04 1.14 -2.77
CA PRO A 61 -12.93 2.57 -2.45
C PRO A 61 -12.98 2.85 -0.94
N THR A 62 -13.57 1.94 -0.16
CA THR A 62 -13.74 2.08 1.30
C THR A 62 -12.72 1.25 2.10
N ALA A 63 -11.70 0.66 1.44
CA ALA A 63 -10.70 -0.13 2.14
C ALA A 63 -9.89 0.73 3.12
N HIS A 64 -9.74 0.26 4.34
CA HIS A 64 -8.79 0.82 5.30
C HIS A 64 -7.37 0.67 4.74
N SER A 65 -6.54 1.71 4.89
CA SER A 65 -5.17 1.71 4.40
C SER A 65 -4.20 1.90 5.55
N ASN A 66 -3.24 0.99 5.67
CA ASN A 66 -2.15 1.09 6.63
C ASN A 66 -0.94 1.83 6.04
N PRO A 67 -0.06 2.41 6.87
CA PRO A 67 1.17 3.07 6.39
C PRO A 67 2.12 2.16 5.60
N SER A 68 2.08 0.84 5.82
CA SER A 68 2.84 -0.17 5.09
C SER A 68 2.41 -0.33 3.62
N GLY A 69 1.19 0.13 3.30
CA GLY A 69 0.52 -0.08 2.02
C GLY A 69 -0.49 -1.23 2.04
N LEU A 70 -0.56 -2.03 3.11
CA LEU A 70 -1.63 -3.01 3.29
C LEU A 70 -2.98 -2.30 3.29
N ARG A 71 -3.96 -2.86 2.56
CA ARG A 71 -5.35 -2.42 2.64
C ARG A 71 -6.26 -3.58 2.98
N TYR A 72 -7.37 -3.27 3.68
CA TYR A 72 -8.34 -4.30 4.02
C TYR A 72 -9.76 -3.76 4.13
N VAL A 73 -10.72 -4.64 3.92
CA VAL A 73 -12.14 -4.41 4.16
C VAL A 73 -12.63 -5.46 5.13
N VAL A 74 -13.25 -5.07 6.25
CA VAL A 74 -13.90 -6.00 7.17
C VAL A 74 -15.20 -6.46 6.54
N ARG A 75 -15.37 -7.78 6.34
CA ARG A 75 -16.56 -8.41 5.76
C ARG A 75 -17.52 -8.91 6.82
N ALA A 76 -16.96 -9.44 7.90
CA ALA A 76 -17.69 -9.80 9.09
C ALA A 76 -16.82 -9.48 10.32
N PRO A 77 -17.39 -8.84 11.34
CA PRO A 77 -16.64 -8.58 12.56
C PRO A 77 -16.38 -9.91 13.30
N GLY A 78 -15.26 -9.97 14.01
CA GLY A 78 -14.96 -11.05 14.93
C GLY A 78 -15.32 -10.71 16.37
N GLU A 79 -15.13 -11.68 17.26
CA GLU A 79 -15.44 -11.57 18.68
C GLU A 79 -14.19 -11.65 19.57
N GLY A 80 -14.30 -11.13 20.79
CA GLY A 80 -13.25 -11.21 21.80
C GLY A 80 -12.07 -10.27 21.58
N ALA A 81 -10.93 -10.61 22.16
CA ALA A 81 -9.70 -9.83 22.04
C ALA A 81 -9.03 -10.04 20.66
N PRO A 82 -8.19 -9.09 20.20
CA PRO A 82 -7.32 -9.32 19.05
C PRO A 82 -6.36 -10.50 19.31
N VAL A 83 -5.86 -11.07 18.22
CA VAL A 83 -4.86 -12.14 18.25
C VAL A 83 -3.64 -11.75 19.09
N PRO A 84 -3.22 -12.57 20.08
CA PRO A 84 -1.98 -12.34 20.81
C PRO A 84 -0.74 -12.49 19.90
N ALA A 85 0.30 -11.75 20.18
CA ALA A 85 1.56 -11.89 19.45
C ALA A 85 2.12 -13.32 19.59
N GLY A 86 2.50 -13.93 18.48
CA GLY A 86 3.05 -15.28 18.44
C GLY A 86 2.04 -16.42 18.58
N ALA A 87 0.74 -16.13 18.60
CA ALA A 87 -0.30 -17.16 18.62
C ALA A 87 -0.26 -18.02 17.36
N GLU A 88 -0.67 -19.27 17.48
CA GLU A 88 -0.91 -20.15 16.36
C GLU A 88 -2.33 -19.95 15.85
N LEU A 89 -2.46 -19.62 14.55
CA LEU A 89 -3.73 -19.29 13.91
C LEU A 89 -4.21 -20.44 13.03
N THR A 90 -5.52 -20.65 13.06
CA THR A 90 -6.25 -21.52 12.11
C THR A 90 -7.10 -20.63 11.23
N VAL A 91 -6.84 -20.63 9.91
CA VAL A 91 -7.49 -19.73 8.97
C VAL A 91 -8.01 -20.44 7.74
N HIS A 92 -9.10 -19.92 7.18
CA HIS A 92 -9.48 -20.20 5.82
C HIS A 92 -9.18 -19.01 4.92
N TYR A 93 -8.84 -19.29 3.66
CA TYR A 93 -8.55 -18.25 2.69
C TYR A 93 -8.80 -18.66 1.24
N THR A 94 -8.98 -17.66 0.40
CA THR A 94 -8.88 -17.75 -1.06
C THR A 94 -8.01 -16.60 -1.54
N GLY A 95 -6.95 -16.92 -2.27
CA GLY A 95 -6.00 -15.96 -2.86
C GLY A 95 -6.20 -15.81 -4.35
N ALA A 96 -6.21 -14.56 -4.83
CA ALA A 96 -6.34 -14.20 -6.23
C ALA A 96 -5.38 -13.05 -6.59
N PHE A 97 -5.05 -12.90 -7.87
CA PHE A 97 -4.32 -11.74 -8.37
C PHE A 97 -5.22 -10.51 -8.40
N LEU A 98 -4.73 -9.37 -7.91
CA LEU A 98 -5.50 -8.11 -7.93
C LEU A 98 -5.86 -7.71 -9.36
N SER A 99 -4.90 -7.81 -10.28
CA SER A 99 -5.03 -7.36 -11.68
C SER A 99 -6.07 -8.14 -12.48
N THR A 100 -6.13 -9.46 -12.31
CA THR A 100 -7.00 -10.34 -13.13
C THR A 100 -8.19 -10.89 -12.37
N GLY A 101 -8.10 -10.96 -11.03
CA GLY A 101 -9.05 -11.69 -10.20
C GLY A 101 -8.90 -13.21 -10.29
N ALA A 102 -7.93 -13.73 -11.05
CA ALA A 102 -7.71 -15.16 -11.18
C ALA A 102 -7.23 -15.76 -9.85
N LYS A 103 -7.94 -16.77 -9.36
CA LYS A 103 -7.59 -17.51 -8.17
C LYS A 103 -6.32 -18.32 -8.40
N PHE A 104 -5.37 -18.26 -7.46
CA PHE A 104 -4.15 -19.06 -7.51
C PHE A 104 -4.04 -20.08 -6.38
N ASP A 105 -4.74 -19.86 -5.25
CA ASP A 105 -4.70 -20.78 -4.11
C ASP A 105 -5.95 -20.63 -3.24
N SER A 106 -6.37 -21.72 -2.56
CA SER A 106 -7.48 -21.71 -1.61
C SER A 106 -7.39 -22.89 -0.63
N SER A 107 -7.57 -22.61 0.65
CA SER A 107 -7.70 -23.63 1.69
C SER A 107 -8.99 -24.42 1.55
N TYR A 108 -10.04 -23.80 1.01
CA TYR A 108 -11.31 -24.48 0.76
C TYR A 108 -11.18 -25.55 -0.33
N ASP A 109 -10.39 -25.30 -1.38
CA ASP A 109 -10.15 -26.28 -2.46
C ASP A 109 -9.38 -27.51 -1.94
N ARG A 110 -8.57 -27.34 -0.88
CA ARG A 110 -7.86 -28.43 -0.20
C ARG A 110 -8.70 -29.13 0.87
N GLY A 111 -9.89 -28.62 1.20
CA GLY A 111 -10.78 -29.16 2.21
C GLY A 111 -10.25 -29.05 3.65
N GLN A 112 -9.22 -28.25 3.90
CA GLN A 112 -8.63 -28.09 5.24
C GLN A 112 -8.14 -26.67 5.48
N PRO A 113 -8.28 -26.14 6.72
CA PRO A 113 -7.73 -24.83 7.08
C PRO A 113 -6.19 -24.84 7.03
N TYR A 114 -5.63 -23.66 6.97
CA TYR A 114 -4.19 -23.45 7.05
C TYR A 114 -3.82 -22.95 8.44
N THR A 115 -2.74 -23.50 9.02
CA THR A 115 -2.23 -23.07 10.33
C THR A 115 -0.87 -22.43 10.20
N PHE A 116 -0.64 -21.36 10.95
CA PHE A 116 0.64 -20.69 11.04
C PHE A 116 0.75 -19.86 12.33
N ARG A 117 1.98 -19.53 12.72
CA ARG A 117 2.24 -18.66 13.87
C ARG A 117 2.39 -17.20 13.41
N VAL A 118 1.54 -16.31 13.95
CA VAL A 118 1.56 -14.87 13.59
C VAL A 118 2.84 -14.21 14.07
N GLY A 119 3.44 -13.36 13.22
CA GLY A 119 4.66 -12.63 13.51
C GLY A 119 5.94 -13.46 13.43
N ALA A 120 5.87 -14.75 13.05
CA ALA A 120 7.04 -15.61 12.89
C ALA A 120 7.75 -15.46 11.54
N GLY A 121 7.21 -14.65 10.61
CA GLY A 121 7.76 -14.47 9.27
C GLY A 121 7.67 -15.72 8.38
N THR A 122 6.82 -16.68 8.72
CA THR A 122 6.59 -17.90 7.94
C THR A 122 5.59 -17.71 6.81
N VAL A 123 4.85 -16.61 6.85
CA VAL A 123 3.89 -16.17 5.84
C VAL A 123 4.32 -14.81 5.25
N ILE A 124 3.64 -14.35 4.21
CA ILE A 124 3.90 -13.02 3.63
C ILE A 124 3.64 -11.92 4.66
N LYS A 125 4.41 -10.82 4.59
CA LYS A 125 4.35 -9.72 5.56
C LYS A 125 2.95 -9.13 5.73
N GLY A 126 2.18 -9.04 4.63
CA GLY A 126 0.82 -8.56 4.65
C GLY A 126 -0.13 -9.43 5.48
N TRP A 127 0.11 -10.74 5.56
CA TRP A 127 -0.63 -11.64 6.43
C TRP A 127 -0.25 -11.43 7.90
N ASP A 128 1.04 -11.45 8.23
CA ASP A 128 1.50 -11.21 9.60
C ASP A 128 0.93 -9.90 10.16
N GLU A 129 0.93 -8.83 9.35
CA GLU A 129 0.37 -7.54 9.74
C GLU A 129 -1.16 -7.57 9.90
N ALA A 130 -1.87 -8.16 8.94
CA ALA A 130 -3.34 -8.19 8.95
C ALA A 130 -3.89 -9.01 10.12
N PHE A 131 -3.38 -10.24 10.27
CA PHE A 131 -3.89 -11.19 11.28
C PHE A 131 -3.57 -10.74 12.71
N ALA A 132 -2.48 -10.01 12.95
CA ALA A 132 -2.16 -9.45 14.26
C ALA A 132 -3.26 -8.51 14.82
N THR A 133 -4.14 -8.00 13.97
CA THR A 133 -5.24 -7.10 14.35
C THR A 133 -6.61 -7.74 14.26
N MET A 134 -6.70 -8.97 13.76
CA MET A 134 -7.97 -9.70 13.62
C MET A 134 -8.43 -10.31 14.94
N ARG A 135 -9.72 -10.68 14.95
CA ARG A 135 -10.39 -11.35 16.07
C ARG A 135 -10.94 -12.69 15.60
N ARG A 136 -11.21 -13.58 16.52
CA ARG A 136 -11.84 -14.89 16.21
C ARG A 136 -13.15 -14.70 15.44
N GLY A 137 -13.35 -15.46 14.37
CA GLY A 137 -14.52 -15.40 13.49
C GLY A 137 -14.51 -14.22 12.50
N GLU A 138 -13.51 -13.34 12.58
CA GLU A 138 -13.45 -12.19 11.68
C GLU A 138 -13.12 -12.60 10.25
N LYS A 139 -13.82 -11.95 9.29
CA LYS A 139 -13.56 -12.12 7.85
C LYS A 139 -13.13 -10.78 7.25
N ARG A 140 -12.05 -10.81 6.47
CA ARG A 140 -11.55 -9.64 5.74
C ARG A 140 -11.25 -9.97 4.29
N THR A 141 -11.42 -8.96 3.44
CA THR A 141 -10.69 -8.89 2.17
C THR A 141 -9.39 -8.14 2.42
N LEU A 142 -8.26 -8.77 2.18
CA LEU A 142 -6.93 -8.16 2.26
C LEU A 142 -6.46 -7.83 0.86
N ILE A 143 -5.98 -6.62 0.64
CA ILE A 143 -5.33 -6.20 -0.60
C ILE A 143 -3.87 -5.94 -0.25
N ILE A 144 -3.01 -6.82 -0.72
CA ILE A 144 -1.60 -6.90 -0.33
C ILE A 144 -0.74 -6.52 -1.53
N PRO A 145 -0.08 -5.35 -1.47
CA PRO A 145 0.83 -4.95 -2.52
C PRO A 145 2.04 -5.89 -2.59
N TYR A 146 2.67 -5.99 -3.73
CA TYR A 146 3.74 -6.95 -4.00
C TYR A 146 4.89 -6.91 -2.97
N TRP A 147 5.25 -5.74 -2.42
CA TRP A 147 6.33 -5.60 -1.41
C TRP A 147 5.99 -6.16 -0.03
N LEU A 148 4.70 -6.41 0.23
CA LEU A 148 4.21 -7.13 1.42
C LEU A 148 3.84 -8.58 1.10
N ALA A 149 4.00 -9.01 -0.16
CA ALA A 149 3.73 -10.35 -0.67
C ALA A 149 5.04 -11.04 -1.10
N TYR A 150 5.22 -11.31 -2.38
CA TYR A 150 6.37 -12.06 -2.91
C TYR A 150 7.41 -11.19 -3.63
N GLY A 151 7.31 -9.87 -3.49
CA GLY A 151 8.34 -8.92 -3.90
C GLY A 151 8.54 -8.77 -5.40
N GLU A 152 9.74 -8.32 -5.74
CA GLU A 152 10.16 -8.02 -7.11
C GLU A 152 10.33 -9.28 -7.98
N THR A 153 10.54 -10.44 -7.37
CA THR A 153 10.86 -11.68 -8.07
C THR A 153 9.69 -12.63 -8.24
N GLY A 154 8.62 -12.48 -7.42
CA GLY A 154 7.53 -13.44 -7.37
C GLY A 154 7.93 -14.77 -6.72
N ARG A 155 7.07 -15.80 -6.82
CA ARG A 155 7.33 -17.15 -6.30
C ARG A 155 6.41 -18.18 -6.96
N GLY A 156 6.99 -19.22 -7.55
CA GLY A 156 6.23 -20.30 -8.19
C GLY A 156 5.33 -19.76 -9.31
N THR A 157 4.02 -19.89 -9.16
CA THR A 157 3.03 -19.37 -10.11
C THR A 157 2.73 -17.90 -9.97
N ILE A 158 3.24 -17.23 -8.91
CA ILE A 158 3.01 -15.82 -8.64
C ILE A 158 4.08 -15.00 -9.36
N PRO A 159 3.71 -14.16 -10.33
CA PRO A 159 4.67 -13.40 -11.13
C PRO A 159 5.36 -12.31 -10.30
N PRO A 160 6.47 -11.75 -10.82
CA PRO A 160 7.12 -10.58 -10.26
C PRO A 160 6.14 -9.42 -10.06
N ARG A 161 6.28 -8.71 -8.91
CA ARG A 161 5.52 -7.50 -8.57
C ARG A 161 4.00 -7.69 -8.58
N ALA A 162 3.49 -8.91 -8.38
CA ALA A 162 2.07 -9.17 -8.33
C ALA A 162 1.45 -8.69 -7.00
N SER A 163 0.51 -7.77 -7.07
CA SER A 163 -0.37 -7.44 -5.96
C SER A 163 -1.47 -8.49 -5.83
N LEU A 164 -1.79 -8.86 -4.60
CA LEU A 164 -2.67 -9.97 -4.30
C LEU A 164 -3.91 -9.53 -3.53
N VAL A 165 -5.01 -10.23 -3.74
CA VAL A 165 -6.22 -10.12 -2.93
C VAL A 165 -6.47 -11.44 -2.24
N PHE A 166 -6.74 -11.39 -0.95
CA PHE A 166 -7.15 -12.56 -0.17
C PHE A 166 -8.48 -12.30 0.51
N GLU A 167 -9.41 -13.21 0.33
CA GLU A 167 -10.55 -13.36 1.25
C GLU A 167 -10.08 -14.28 2.36
N VAL A 168 -10.10 -13.79 3.60
CA VAL A 168 -9.61 -14.55 4.76
C VAL A 168 -10.66 -14.63 5.85
N GLU A 169 -10.63 -15.74 6.59
CA GLU A 169 -11.41 -15.98 7.79
C GLU A 169 -10.47 -16.49 8.90
N LEU A 170 -10.43 -15.79 10.02
CA LEU A 170 -9.75 -16.28 11.22
C LEU A 170 -10.71 -17.19 11.99
N VAL A 171 -10.51 -18.49 11.86
CA VAL A 171 -11.37 -19.50 12.50
C VAL A 171 -11.11 -19.55 14.00
N ASP A 172 -9.84 -19.73 14.38
CA ASP A 172 -9.43 -19.86 15.77
C ASP A 172 -7.96 -19.48 15.97
N TYR A 173 -7.56 -19.29 17.26
CA TYR A 173 -6.15 -19.10 17.67
C TYR A 173 -5.91 -19.61 19.09
N HIS A 174 -4.68 -20.01 19.40
CA HIS A 174 -4.19 -20.43 20.71
C HIS A 174 -2.68 -20.20 20.88
#